data_e77cfcae22101434196b5cb15fbb9ac9
#
_entry.id   e77cfcae22101434196b5cb15fbb9ac9
#
_cell.length_a   1.000
_cell.length_b   1.000
_cell.length_c   1.000
_cell.angle_alpha   90.00
_cell.angle_beta   90.00
_cell.angle_gamma   90.00
#
_symmetry.space_group_name_H-M   'P 1'
#
loop_
_entity.id
_entity.type
_entity.pdbx_description
1 polymer ?
#
loop_
_entity_poly.entity_id
_entity_poly.type
_entity_poly.pdbx_seq_one_letter_code
_entity_poly.pdbx_strand_id
1 'polypeptide(L)'
;MIHMKALPKGMCRPGLWLMGALLFFGLTGCTQKGGATFPAPTPGKVVGEVDLDPKVPLWMTHGSLSVVALMKGPTSPDWLPVARVLFVHPTFPVPFEISQKDVRLTGITLQGPVRLVARLSLESGSTLVASGEYSGSAPVEGTVGGEPVHILINRKLPSEGGTP
;
A
#
# COMPACT_ATOMS: atom_id res chain seq x y z
N MET A 1 -31.02 -38.93 32.85
CA MET A 1 -29.87 -39.77 33.30
C MET A 1 -28.59 -39.08 32.95
N ILE A 2 -27.90 -38.71 33.98
CA ILE A 2 -26.73 -37.81 34.02
C ILE A 2 -25.48 -38.67 33.91
N HIS A 3 -24.52 -38.32 33.07
CA HIS A 3 -23.14 -38.76 33.26
C HIS A 3 -22.16 -37.61 33.04
N MET A 4 -21.82 -37.02 34.16
CA MET A 4 -20.60 -36.22 34.31
C MET A 4 -19.39 -37.16 34.24
N LYS A 5 -18.35 -36.78 33.53
CA LYS A 5 -17.04 -37.42 33.62
C LYS A 5 -15.94 -36.37 33.84
N ALA A 6 -15.24 -36.60 34.94
CA ALA A 6 -14.31 -35.74 35.64
C ALA A 6 -12.99 -35.45 34.87
N LEU A 7 -12.38 -34.29 35.20
CA LEU A 7 -11.01 -33.90 34.88
C LEU A 7 -9.98 -34.76 35.65
N PRO A 8 -8.79 -34.96 35.14
CA PRO A 8 -7.62 -35.20 35.96
C PRO A 8 -6.76 -33.93 36.15
N LYS A 9 -6.53 -33.62 37.39
CA LYS A 9 -5.48 -32.73 37.89
C LYS A 9 -4.11 -33.36 37.61
N GLY A 10 -3.24 -32.67 36.91
CA GLY A 10 -1.84 -33.03 36.73
C GLY A 10 -0.93 -32.03 37.43
N MET A 11 -0.29 -32.54 38.44
CA MET A 11 0.61 -31.96 39.43
C MET A 11 1.84 -31.28 38.86
N CYS A 12 2.10 -30.03 39.26
CA CYS A 12 3.41 -29.38 39.21
C CYS A 12 4.41 -30.11 40.12
N ARG A 13 5.57 -30.44 39.60
CA ARG A 13 6.76 -30.76 40.37
C ARG A 13 7.81 -29.70 40.15
N PRO A 14 8.33 -29.04 41.20
CA PRO A 14 9.51 -28.18 41.10
C PRO A 14 10.76 -29.06 41.19
N GLY A 15 11.56 -29.07 40.16
CA GLY A 15 12.90 -29.63 40.10
C GLY A 15 13.94 -28.53 40.15
N LEU A 16 14.48 -28.31 41.31
CA LEU A 16 15.64 -27.47 41.61
C LEU A 16 16.89 -28.14 41.03
N TRP A 17 17.58 -27.53 40.06
CA TRP A 17 18.97 -27.84 39.76
C TRP A 17 19.76 -26.57 39.53
N LEU A 18 20.75 -26.41 40.36
CA LEU A 18 21.79 -25.40 40.43
C LEU A 18 22.88 -25.65 39.38
N MET A 19 23.54 -24.57 38.99
CA MET A 19 24.89 -24.44 38.48
C MET A 19 25.17 -24.82 37.00
N GLY A 20 25.66 -23.86 36.32
CA GLY A 20 26.49 -24.02 35.12
C GLY A 20 26.58 -22.73 34.32
N ALA A 21 27.52 -21.83 34.70
CA ALA A 21 27.93 -20.69 33.89
C ALA A 21 28.47 -21.15 32.54
N LEU A 22 28.16 -20.45 31.46
CA LEU A 22 29.15 -19.94 30.49
C LEU A 22 28.48 -19.07 29.42
N LEU A 23 28.95 -17.86 29.38
CA LEU A 23 28.83 -16.84 28.35
C LEU A 23 29.03 -17.40 26.95
N PHE A 24 28.02 -17.26 26.08
CA PHE A 24 28.24 -17.05 24.65
C PHE A 24 27.22 -15.99 24.17
N PHE A 25 27.62 -14.74 24.28
CA PHE A 25 27.04 -13.66 23.51
C PHE A 25 27.40 -13.88 22.03
N GLY A 26 26.61 -14.71 21.37
CA GLY A 26 26.57 -14.77 19.93
C GLY A 26 25.69 -13.61 19.42
N LEU A 27 26.29 -12.45 19.22
CA LEU A 27 25.71 -11.38 18.40
C LEU A 27 25.66 -11.87 16.95
N THR A 28 24.66 -12.68 16.61
CA THR A 28 24.21 -12.80 15.23
C THR A 28 23.43 -11.54 14.90
N GLY A 29 24.17 -10.49 14.55
CA GLY A 29 23.60 -9.34 13.88
C GLY A 29 23.06 -9.81 12.54
N CYS A 30 21.75 -10.09 12.49
CA CYS A 30 21.02 -10.05 11.23
C CYS A 30 21.12 -8.63 10.71
N THR A 31 22.07 -8.40 9.80
CA THR A 31 22.04 -7.26 8.89
C THR A 31 20.78 -7.40 8.05
N GLN A 32 19.70 -6.84 8.55
CA GLN A 32 18.47 -6.63 7.80
C GLN A 32 18.84 -5.66 6.67
N LYS A 33 19.18 -6.22 5.50
CA LYS A 33 19.21 -5.52 4.23
C LYS A 33 17.94 -4.70 4.16
N GLY A 34 18.06 -3.36 4.03
CA GLY A 34 16.99 -2.39 4.13
C GLY A 34 15.73 -2.83 3.41
N GLY A 35 14.86 -3.49 4.13
CA GLY A 35 13.50 -3.75 3.72
C GLY A 35 12.78 -2.42 3.78
N ALA A 36 12.14 -2.02 2.68
CA ALA A 36 11.22 -0.90 2.67
C ALA A 36 10.27 -1.06 3.86
N THR A 37 10.31 -0.10 4.78
CA THR A 37 9.39 -0.12 5.93
C THR A 37 8.05 0.36 5.42
N PHE A 38 7.20 -0.57 5.01
CA PHE A 38 5.83 -0.23 4.63
C PHE A 38 5.11 0.43 5.80
N PRO A 39 4.36 1.49 5.54
CA PRO A 39 3.54 2.11 6.57
C PRO A 39 2.54 1.08 7.11
N ALA A 40 2.32 1.07 8.43
CA ALA A 40 1.38 0.15 9.05
C ALA A 40 -0.06 0.39 8.56
N PRO A 41 -0.91 -0.66 8.49
CA PRO A 41 -2.33 -0.50 8.18
C PRO A 41 -2.98 0.55 9.08
N THR A 42 -3.69 1.50 8.50
CA THR A 42 -4.31 2.61 9.25
C THR A 42 -5.80 2.65 8.97
N PRO A 43 -6.67 2.49 9.99
CA PRO A 43 -8.11 2.52 9.80
C PRO A 43 -8.59 3.78 9.07
N GLY A 44 -9.51 3.62 8.12
CA GLY A 44 -10.07 4.74 7.34
C GLY A 44 -9.12 5.34 6.30
N LYS A 45 -7.97 4.72 6.05
CA LYS A 45 -6.98 5.16 5.08
C LYS A 45 -6.55 4.01 4.17
N VAL A 46 -6.05 4.39 3.00
CA VAL A 46 -5.31 3.47 2.11
C VAL A 46 -3.87 3.93 2.12
N VAL A 47 -2.97 3.05 2.48
CA VAL A 47 -1.54 3.32 2.56
C VAL A 47 -0.78 2.43 1.60
N GLY A 48 0.37 2.87 1.17
CA GLY A 48 1.20 2.08 0.28
C GLY A 48 2.43 2.81 -0.19
N GLU A 49 3.06 2.24 -1.21
CA GLU A 49 4.28 2.76 -1.80
C GLU A 49 4.22 2.62 -3.32
N VAL A 50 4.75 3.61 -4.01
CA VAL A 50 4.93 3.59 -5.47
C VAL A 50 6.39 3.47 -5.79
N ASP A 51 6.72 2.48 -6.60
CA ASP A 51 8.06 2.25 -7.13
C ASP A 51 8.13 2.56 -8.63
N LEU A 52 9.34 2.76 -9.13
CA LEU A 52 9.61 3.06 -10.53
C LEU A 52 10.42 1.92 -11.15
N ASP A 53 9.89 1.34 -12.25
CA ASP A 53 10.65 0.34 -13.03
C ASP A 53 11.91 1.01 -13.61
N PRO A 54 13.09 0.36 -13.53
CA PRO A 54 14.33 0.89 -14.09
C PRO A 54 14.28 1.24 -15.59
N LYS A 55 13.29 0.74 -16.31
CA LYS A 55 13.06 1.07 -17.74
C LYS A 55 12.39 2.42 -17.95
N VAL A 56 11.78 2.99 -16.91
CA VAL A 56 11.18 4.34 -16.99
C VAL A 56 12.31 5.36 -16.91
N PRO A 57 12.37 6.33 -17.83
CA PRO A 57 13.43 7.32 -17.82
C PRO A 57 13.44 8.16 -16.54
N LEU A 58 14.61 8.32 -15.91
CA LEU A 58 14.75 9.07 -14.65
C LEU A 58 14.32 10.55 -14.76
N TRP A 59 14.42 11.16 -15.93
CA TRP A 59 13.97 12.56 -16.11
C TRP A 59 12.46 12.73 -15.88
N MET A 60 11.68 11.66 -15.94
CA MET A 60 10.26 11.67 -15.58
C MET A 60 10.02 12.04 -14.09
N THR A 61 11.00 11.86 -13.22
CA THR A 61 10.90 12.24 -11.81
C THR A 61 10.88 13.75 -11.58
N HIS A 62 11.23 14.55 -12.60
CA HIS A 62 11.08 16.02 -12.58
C HIS A 62 9.62 16.47 -12.75
N GLY A 63 8.72 15.57 -13.06
CA GLY A 63 7.31 15.85 -13.21
C GLY A 63 6.50 15.67 -11.94
N SER A 64 5.31 15.12 -12.07
CA SER A 64 4.39 14.85 -10.97
C SER A 64 3.91 13.40 -10.99
N LEU A 65 3.80 12.83 -9.79
CA LEU A 65 3.19 11.52 -9.55
C LEU A 65 1.80 11.74 -8.96
N SER A 66 0.77 11.17 -9.57
CA SER A 66 -0.55 11.11 -8.99
C SER A 66 -0.93 9.67 -8.66
N VAL A 67 -1.44 9.46 -7.43
CA VAL A 67 -2.03 8.18 -7.03
C VAL A 67 -3.53 8.39 -6.89
N VAL A 68 -4.30 7.61 -7.65
CA VAL A 68 -5.76 7.72 -7.74
C VAL A 68 -6.38 6.47 -7.15
N ALA A 69 -7.32 6.65 -6.23
CA ALA A 69 -8.17 5.58 -5.74
C ALA A 69 -9.49 5.57 -6.51
N LEU A 70 -9.83 4.39 -7.01
CA LEU A 70 -11.10 4.12 -7.68
C LEU A 70 -11.95 3.23 -6.79
N MET A 71 -13.24 3.52 -6.73
CA MET A 71 -14.24 2.72 -6.01
C MET A 71 -15.39 2.37 -6.94
N LYS A 72 -16.08 1.28 -6.65
CA LYS A 72 -17.36 0.98 -7.31
C LYS A 72 -18.43 1.90 -6.76
N GLY A 73 -19.18 2.50 -7.66
CA GLY A 73 -20.37 3.26 -7.27
C GLY A 73 -21.45 2.33 -6.68
N PRO A 74 -22.32 2.85 -5.80
CA PRO A 74 -23.39 2.05 -5.19
C PRO A 74 -24.37 1.47 -6.21
N THR A 75 -24.49 2.10 -7.37
CA THR A 75 -25.43 1.72 -8.44
C THR A 75 -24.73 1.42 -9.78
N SER A 76 -23.40 1.54 -9.83
CA SER A 76 -22.62 1.30 -11.05
C SER A 76 -21.63 0.16 -10.84
N PRO A 77 -21.49 -0.76 -11.80
CA PRO A 77 -20.44 -1.77 -11.77
C PRO A 77 -19.06 -1.17 -12.05
N ASP A 78 -19.01 0.05 -12.57
CA ASP A 78 -17.78 0.70 -13.01
C ASP A 78 -16.96 1.25 -11.86
N TRP A 79 -15.65 1.24 -12.05
CA TRP A 79 -14.70 1.83 -11.14
C TRP A 79 -14.56 3.33 -11.40
N LEU A 80 -14.99 4.14 -10.44
CA LEU A 80 -14.99 5.60 -10.54
C LEU A 80 -13.81 6.17 -9.73
N PRO A 81 -13.05 7.13 -10.27
CA PRO A 81 -12.02 7.82 -9.53
C PRO A 81 -12.66 8.69 -8.44
N VAL A 82 -12.36 8.41 -7.17
CA VAL A 82 -12.98 9.08 -6.03
C VAL A 82 -12.01 9.95 -5.24
N ALA A 83 -10.75 9.55 -5.16
CA ALA A 83 -9.74 10.28 -4.39
C ALA A 83 -8.41 10.32 -5.16
N ARG A 84 -7.60 11.37 -4.88
CA ARG A 84 -6.30 11.56 -5.50
C ARG A 84 -5.34 12.26 -4.55
N VAL A 85 -4.11 11.77 -4.52
CA VAL A 85 -2.95 12.47 -3.96
C VAL A 85 -1.95 12.78 -5.06
N LEU A 86 -1.22 13.90 -4.93
CA LEU A 86 -0.28 14.41 -5.90
C LEU A 86 1.07 14.68 -5.22
N PHE A 87 2.14 14.21 -5.84
CA PHE A 87 3.51 14.47 -5.44
C PHE A 87 4.22 15.18 -6.60
N VAL A 88 4.86 16.28 -6.30
CA VAL A 88 5.66 17.05 -7.27
C VAL A 88 7.12 16.70 -7.05
N HIS A 89 7.86 16.44 -8.13
CA HIS A 89 9.26 15.98 -8.11
C HIS A 89 9.47 14.78 -7.17
N PRO A 90 8.77 13.66 -7.43
CA PRO A 90 8.81 12.51 -6.53
C PRO A 90 10.20 11.87 -6.48
N THR A 91 10.61 11.46 -5.28
CA THR A 91 11.81 10.63 -5.07
C THR A 91 11.35 9.21 -4.75
N PHE A 92 11.63 8.27 -5.63
CA PHE A 92 11.19 6.88 -5.49
C PHE A 92 12.11 6.08 -4.53
N PRO A 93 11.56 5.14 -3.74
CA PRO A 93 10.13 4.82 -3.61
C PRO A 93 9.32 5.93 -2.91
N VAL A 94 8.08 6.17 -3.36
CA VAL A 94 7.21 7.22 -2.83
C VAL A 94 6.14 6.61 -1.92
N PRO A 95 6.21 6.78 -0.60
CA PRO A 95 5.13 6.39 0.29
C PRO A 95 3.91 7.30 0.07
N PHE A 96 2.71 6.71 0.09
CA PHE A 96 1.47 7.47 -0.03
C PHE A 96 0.44 7.07 1.01
N GLU A 97 -0.44 8.01 1.32
CA GLU A 97 -1.60 7.83 2.15
C GLU A 97 -2.79 8.54 1.48
N ILE A 98 -3.89 7.82 1.29
CA ILE A 98 -5.17 8.36 0.81
C ILE A 98 -6.19 8.21 1.94
N SER A 99 -6.86 9.30 2.27
CA SER A 99 -7.85 9.37 3.34
C SER A 99 -9.11 10.10 2.87
N GLN A 100 -10.11 10.22 3.73
CA GLN A 100 -11.37 10.91 3.40
C GLN A 100 -11.16 12.35 2.93
N LYS A 101 -10.12 13.06 3.41
CA LYS A 101 -9.81 14.45 2.98
C LYS A 101 -9.40 14.56 1.50
N ASP A 102 -8.92 13.45 0.92
CA ASP A 102 -8.44 13.39 -0.46
C ASP A 102 -9.55 13.02 -1.45
N VAL A 103 -10.73 12.68 -0.93
CA VAL A 103 -11.94 12.40 -1.72
C VAL A 103 -12.42 13.70 -2.37
N ARG A 104 -12.64 13.66 -3.70
CA ARG A 104 -13.03 14.80 -4.53
C ARG A 104 -14.51 14.80 -4.89
N LEU A 105 -15.22 13.70 -4.65
CA LEU A 105 -16.63 13.55 -4.95
C LEU A 105 -17.47 13.75 -3.68
N THR A 106 -18.41 14.68 -3.74
CA THR A 106 -19.33 14.96 -2.62
C THR A 106 -20.22 13.74 -2.33
N GLY A 107 -20.40 13.43 -1.06
CA GLY A 107 -21.28 12.34 -0.61
C GLY A 107 -20.65 10.95 -0.71
N ILE A 108 -19.40 10.83 -1.12
CA ILE A 108 -18.67 9.56 -1.14
C ILE A 108 -17.86 9.39 0.15
N THR A 109 -18.05 8.27 0.80
CA THR A 109 -17.21 7.85 1.93
C THR A 109 -16.16 6.85 1.45
N LEU A 110 -14.90 7.09 1.79
CA LEU A 110 -13.79 6.19 1.48
C LEU A 110 -13.87 4.95 2.37
N GLN A 111 -14.34 3.84 1.81
CA GLN A 111 -14.51 2.58 2.54
C GLN A 111 -14.55 1.37 1.60
N GLY A 112 -14.22 0.18 2.14
CA GLY A 112 -14.28 -1.08 1.40
C GLY A 112 -13.17 -1.23 0.34
N PRO A 113 -13.42 -2.01 -0.73
CA PRO A 113 -12.43 -2.32 -1.75
C PRO A 113 -12.15 -1.11 -2.63
N VAL A 114 -10.87 -0.90 -2.94
CA VAL A 114 -10.37 0.17 -3.81
C VAL A 114 -9.40 -0.39 -4.84
N ARG A 115 -9.42 0.15 -6.04
CA ARG A 115 -8.33 -0.01 -7.01
C ARG A 115 -7.45 1.21 -7.00
N LEU A 116 -6.16 1.00 -7.08
CA LEU A 116 -5.18 2.06 -7.06
C LEU A 116 -4.44 2.10 -8.38
N VAL A 117 -4.32 3.31 -8.93
CA VAL A 117 -3.57 3.58 -10.16
C VAL A 117 -2.62 4.73 -9.88
N ALA A 118 -1.34 4.53 -10.15
CA ALA A 118 -0.33 5.57 -10.14
C ALA A 118 -0.06 6.06 -11.57
N ARG A 119 0.09 7.37 -11.76
CA ARG A 119 0.45 7.97 -13.04
C ARG A 119 1.57 8.99 -12.85
N LEU A 120 2.57 8.87 -13.68
CA LEU A 120 3.71 9.77 -13.72
C LEU A 120 3.61 10.64 -14.99
N SER A 121 3.64 11.95 -14.83
CA SER A 121 3.51 12.92 -15.90
C SER A 121 4.49 14.07 -15.71
N LEU A 122 4.97 14.65 -16.79
CA LEU A 122 5.71 15.93 -16.74
C LEU A 122 4.79 17.12 -16.45
N GLU A 123 3.51 17.00 -16.76
CA GLU A 123 2.53 18.05 -16.52
C GLU A 123 1.81 17.87 -15.19
N SER A 124 1.66 18.95 -14.44
CA SER A 124 0.86 18.98 -13.20
C SER A 124 -0.61 19.16 -13.56
N GLY A 125 -1.29 18.07 -13.92
CA GLY A 125 -2.73 18.10 -14.22
C GLY A 125 -3.59 18.24 -12.96
N SER A 126 -4.63 19.05 -13.01
CA SER A 126 -5.58 19.27 -11.91
C SER A 126 -6.77 18.31 -11.90
N THR A 127 -6.92 17.45 -12.91
CA THR A 127 -8.06 16.54 -13.07
C THR A 127 -7.90 15.26 -12.23
N LEU A 128 -9.02 14.65 -11.82
CA LEU A 128 -9.05 13.36 -11.13
C LEU A 128 -8.40 12.25 -11.96
N VAL A 129 -8.59 12.32 -13.28
CA VAL A 129 -7.91 11.44 -14.22
C VAL A 129 -6.76 12.24 -14.82
N ALA A 130 -5.60 12.19 -14.21
CA ALA A 130 -4.43 12.82 -14.78
C ALA A 130 -4.04 12.11 -16.08
N SER A 131 -3.86 12.85 -17.16
CA SER A 131 -3.07 12.40 -18.28
C SER A 131 -1.66 12.11 -17.76
N GLY A 132 -1.07 11.04 -18.16
CA GLY A 132 0.28 10.68 -17.72
C GLY A 132 0.98 9.88 -18.79
N GLU A 133 2.29 10.01 -18.84
CA GLU A 133 3.10 9.29 -19.82
C GLU A 133 3.39 7.85 -19.39
N TYR A 134 3.44 7.61 -18.08
CA TYR A 134 3.65 6.29 -17.51
C TYR A 134 2.63 5.98 -16.43
N SER A 135 2.29 4.71 -16.30
CA SER A 135 1.35 4.25 -15.29
C SER A 135 1.78 2.94 -14.64
N GLY A 136 1.27 2.74 -13.44
CA GLY A 136 1.26 1.47 -12.73
C GLY A 136 -0.09 1.29 -12.04
N SER A 137 -0.45 0.06 -11.76
CA SER A 137 -1.63 -0.26 -10.96
C SER A 137 -1.26 -1.29 -9.91
N ALA A 138 -1.95 -1.26 -8.79
CA ALA A 138 -1.81 -2.31 -7.80
C ALA A 138 -2.19 -3.66 -8.44
N PRO A 139 -1.44 -4.73 -8.18
CA PRO A 139 -1.71 -6.05 -8.74
C PRO A 139 -3.01 -6.67 -8.21
N VAL A 140 -3.44 -6.23 -7.03
CA VAL A 140 -4.66 -6.66 -6.35
C VAL A 140 -5.47 -5.46 -5.90
N GLU A 141 -6.77 -5.68 -5.67
CA GLU A 141 -7.62 -4.66 -5.05
C GLU A 141 -7.18 -4.47 -3.59
N GLY A 142 -6.90 -3.23 -3.23
CA GLY A 142 -6.67 -2.85 -1.83
C GLY A 142 -7.98 -2.74 -1.06
N THR A 143 -7.87 -2.59 0.24
CA THR A 143 -9.02 -2.30 1.12
C THR A 143 -8.67 -1.11 1.99
N VAL A 144 -9.66 -0.23 2.19
CA VAL A 144 -9.49 0.91 3.11
C VAL A 144 -9.26 0.37 4.53
N GLY A 145 -8.15 0.77 5.16
CA GLY A 145 -7.72 0.24 6.45
C GLY A 145 -7.04 -1.13 6.39
N GLY A 146 -6.85 -1.68 5.19
CA GLY A 146 -6.17 -2.95 4.96
C GLY A 146 -4.65 -2.84 4.87
N GLU A 147 -4.03 -3.91 4.40
CA GLU A 147 -2.58 -4.00 4.21
C GLU A 147 -2.07 -2.96 3.22
N PRO A 148 -0.82 -2.49 3.40
CA PRO A 148 -0.17 -1.57 2.49
C PRO A 148 -0.10 -2.11 1.06
N VAL A 149 -0.30 -1.23 0.08
CA VAL A 149 -0.35 -1.58 -1.33
C VAL A 149 0.93 -1.11 -2.02
N HIS A 150 1.55 -2.00 -2.79
CA HIS A 150 2.71 -1.68 -3.61
C HIS A 150 2.30 -1.51 -5.07
N ILE A 151 2.72 -0.39 -5.70
CA ILE A 151 2.45 -0.07 -7.10
C ILE A 151 3.78 0.12 -7.82
N LEU A 152 3.99 -0.62 -8.91
CA LEU A 152 5.15 -0.44 -9.80
C LEU A 152 4.73 0.31 -11.06
N ILE A 153 5.34 1.47 -11.31
CA ILE A 153 5.16 2.21 -12.57
C ILE A 153 6.05 1.58 -13.63
N ASN A 154 5.46 0.89 -14.60
CA ASN A 154 6.18 0.12 -15.60
C ASN A 154 5.58 0.20 -17.01
N ARG A 155 4.42 0.85 -17.20
CA ARG A 155 3.73 0.90 -18.48
C ARG A 155 3.71 2.30 -19.06
N LYS A 156 4.25 2.46 -20.26
CA LYS A 156 4.08 3.68 -21.05
C LYS A 156 2.65 3.76 -21.58
N LEU A 157 2.02 4.91 -21.42
CA LEU A 157 0.69 5.17 -21.96
C LEU A 157 0.81 5.68 -23.41
N PRO A 158 -0.18 5.39 -24.28
CA PRO A 158 -0.25 6.02 -25.58
C PRO A 158 -0.38 7.54 -25.40
N SER A 159 0.39 8.31 -26.15
CA SER A 159 0.19 9.76 -26.21
C SER A 159 -1.19 10.06 -26.82
N GLU A 160 -2.05 10.73 -26.07
CA GLU A 160 -3.29 11.26 -26.62
C GLU A 160 -2.95 12.41 -27.57
N GLY A 161 -2.71 12.10 -28.83
CA GLY A 161 -2.33 13.13 -29.81
C GLY A 161 -2.02 12.64 -31.21
N GLY A 162 -2.19 11.36 -31.44
CA GLY A 162 -2.06 10.78 -32.79
C GLY A 162 -3.45 10.47 -33.38
N THR A 163 -4.18 11.49 -33.79
CA THR A 163 -5.22 11.27 -34.81
C THR A 163 -4.49 11.06 -36.15
N PRO A 164 -4.73 9.96 -36.87
CA PRO A 164 -4.17 9.74 -38.20
C PRO A 164 -4.72 10.72 -39.21
#